data_422152a8d62f4b0b390929efcc60046f
#
_entry.id   422152a8d62f4b0b390929efcc60046f
#
_cell.length_a   1.000
_cell.length_b   1.000
_cell.length_c   1.000
_cell.angle_alpha   90.00
_cell.angle_beta   90.00
_cell.angle_gamma   90.00
#
_symmetry.space_group_name_H-M   'P 1'
#
loop_
_entity.id
_entity.type
_entity.pdbx_description
1 polymer ?
#
loop_
_entity_poly.entity_id
_entity_poly.type
_entity_poly.pdbx_seq_one_letter_code
_entity_poly.pdbx_strand_id
1 'polypeptide(L)'
;MAHSISRSARPAGYNGPLAPDGFRPLATTLHSSHLPGLPLLHQGKVRDVFGLPGNRLLMVATDRLSAFDVVLPDPIPGKGEMLCQISNFWFERTAHLIPNHLTHEAVASVLPAGVDTELYARRSVVVKKLKPVPVEAIARGYLIGSGWKDYQRTGQVCGITLPTGLRQAEILPEPIFTPSTKAAPGSHDENVSFESVVHAIGADLATRVRDATLAIYRFAAEHAAKRGIIIADTKLEFGLDDAGTLHVMDEMLTPDSSRFWPADSYQVGISPPSYDKQFVRDYLETLDWSKTAPGPNVPASVIEATRAKYAEALLRLADIHI
;
A
#
# COMPACT_ATOMS: atom_id res chain seq x y z
N MET A 1 5.63 -7.05 43.23
CA MET A 1 5.85 -5.77 42.54
C MET A 1 5.20 -5.87 41.19
N ALA A 2 4.06 -5.23 41.01
CA ALA A 2 3.28 -5.29 39.76
C ALA A 2 3.86 -4.28 38.77
N HIS A 3 4.29 -4.75 37.61
CA HIS A 3 4.73 -3.89 36.52
C HIS A 3 3.52 -3.29 35.83
N SER A 4 3.36 -1.98 35.99
CA SER A 4 2.41 -1.13 35.29
C SER A 4 2.77 -1.12 33.79
N ILE A 5 1.92 -1.72 32.96
CA ILE A 5 1.99 -1.59 31.50
C ILE A 5 1.44 -0.20 31.16
N SER A 6 2.32 0.69 30.73
CA SER A 6 1.99 2.01 30.20
C SER A 6 1.05 1.85 28.98
N ARG A 7 -0.19 2.33 29.10
CA ARG A 7 -1.11 2.49 27.98
C ARG A 7 -0.56 3.53 27.03
N SER A 8 -0.15 3.10 25.82
CA SER A 8 0.23 4.00 24.75
C SER A 8 -0.93 4.94 24.41
N ALA A 9 -0.60 6.22 24.20
CA ALA A 9 -1.56 7.26 23.84
C ALA A 9 -2.30 6.90 22.54
N ARG A 10 -3.63 7.07 22.55
CA ARG A 10 -4.49 6.89 21.38
C ARG A 10 -4.18 7.93 20.32
N PRO A 11 -4.18 7.59 19.02
CA PRO A 11 -4.11 8.59 17.96
C PRO A 11 -5.32 9.55 18.08
N ALA A 12 -5.06 10.84 17.95
CA ALA A 12 -6.09 11.87 18.00
C ALA A 12 -7.03 11.75 16.80
N GLY A 13 -8.33 11.65 17.04
CA GLY A 13 -9.37 11.73 16.00
C GLY A 13 -10.39 10.60 15.95
N TYR A 14 -10.38 9.64 16.87
CA TYR A 14 -11.28 8.49 16.81
C TYR A 14 -12.20 8.36 18.03
N ASN A 15 -13.47 8.82 17.91
CA ASN A 15 -14.46 8.86 18.99
C ASN A 15 -15.79 8.12 18.66
N GLY A 16 -15.74 6.89 18.12
CA GLY A 16 -16.95 6.07 18.01
C GLY A 16 -17.02 4.99 19.11
N PRO A 17 -18.23 4.50 19.50
CA PRO A 17 -18.38 3.45 20.50
C PRO A 17 -17.82 2.12 20.02
N LEU A 18 -17.12 1.41 20.91
CA LEU A 18 -16.70 0.01 20.70
C LEU A 18 -17.88 -0.91 21.04
N ALA A 19 -18.03 -2.01 20.28
CA ALA A 19 -18.89 -3.10 20.70
C ALA A 19 -18.37 -3.73 22.02
N PRO A 20 -19.19 -4.42 22.81
CA PRO A 20 -18.82 -4.94 24.13
C PRO A 20 -17.62 -5.92 24.12
N ASP A 21 -17.35 -6.54 22.98
CA ASP A 21 -16.26 -7.47 22.72
C ASP A 21 -15.00 -6.78 22.11
N GLY A 22 -15.01 -5.48 21.96
CA GLY A 22 -13.95 -4.70 21.31
C GLY A 22 -13.97 -4.76 19.78
N PHE A 23 -14.87 -5.52 19.18
CA PHE A 23 -15.07 -5.60 17.74
C PHE A 23 -15.92 -4.41 17.26
N ARG A 24 -15.47 -3.70 16.23
CA ARG A 24 -16.30 -2.73 15.52
C ARG A 24 -16.90 -3.39 14.29
N PRO A 25 -18.21 -3.25 14.03
CA PRO A 25 -18.77 -3.68 12.77
C PRO A 25 -18.11 -2.92 11.63
N LEU A 26 -17.80 -3.63 10.55
CA LEU A 26 -17.27 -2.99 9.34
C LEU A 26 -18.26 -1.96 8.83
N ALA A 27 -17.73 -0.85 8.32
CA ALA A 27 -18.52 0.12 7.59
C ALA A 27 -19.18 -0.55 6.36
N THR A 28 -20.27 0.05 5.88
CA THR A 28 -20.91 -0.37 4.62
C THR A 28 -19.91 -0.48 3.51
N THR A 29 -19.99 -1.56 2.71
CA THR A 29 -19.11 -1.78 1.57
C THR A 29 -19.23 -0.65 0.55
N LEU A 30 -18.10 -0.05 0.17
CA LEU A 30 -18.05 1.06 -0.78
C LEU A 30 -17.35 0.63 -2.07
N HIS A 31 -18.12 0.41 -3.14
CA HIS A 31 -17.57 0.13 -4.47
C HIS A 31 -17.22 1.40 -5.22
N SER A 32 -18.06 2.43 -5.16
CA SER A 32 -17.85 3.72 -5.82
C SER A 32 -18.25 4.84 -4.87
N SER A 33 -17.43 5.88 -4.78
CA SER A 33 -17.74 7.04 -3.95
C SER A 33 -18.56 8.06 -4.73
N HIS A 34 -19.54 8.64 -4.03
CA HIS A 34 -20.36 9.72 -4.56
C HIS A 34 -20.40 10.87 -3.54
N LEU A 35 -19.75 11.99 -3.89
CA LEU A 35 -19.65 13.18 -3.03
C LEU A 35 -20.18 14.40 -3.81
N PRO A 36 -21.49 14.71 -3.69
CA PRO A 36 -22.11 15.81 -4.42
C PRO A 36 -21.39 17.13 -4.15
N GLY A 37 -21.08 17.88 -5.22
CA GLY A 37 -20.39 19.17 -5.11
C GLY A 37 -18.87 19.11 -5.03
N LEU A 38 -18.25 17.94 -4.84
CA LEU A 38 -16.81 17.78 -4.97
C LEU A 38 -16.46 17.23 -6.36
N PRO A 39 -15.54 17.87 -7.11
CA PRO A 39 -15.13 17.37 -8.42
C PRO A 39 -14.33 16.08 -8.26
N LEU A 40 -14.78 14.98 -8.88
CA LEU A 40 -14.01 13.77 -9.02
C LEU A 40 -12.91 14.02 -10.07
N LEU A 41 -11.65 14.05 -9.62
CA LEU A 41 -10.50 14.31 -10.48
C LEU A 41 -9.94 13.03 -11.09
N HIS A 42 -9.99 11.93 -10.34
CA HIS A 42 -9.48 10.64 -10.79
C HIS A 42 -10.22 9.50 -10.08
N GLN A 43 -10.58 8.48 -10.86
CA GLN A 43 -11.06 7.21 -10.35
C GLN A 43 -10.02 6.13 -10.67
N GLY A 44 -9.25 5.75 -9.66
CA GLY A 44 -8.25 4.69 -9.78
C GLY A 44 -8.87 3.29 -9.65
N LYS A 45 -8.04 2.26 -9.73
CA LYS A 45 -8.47 0.87 -9.57
C LYS A 45 -9.12 0.60 -8.20
N VAL A 46 -8.63 1.27 -7.14
CA VAL A 46 -9.06 1.04 -5.75
C VAL A 46 -9.28 2.32 -4.94
N ARG A 47 -8.99 3.49 -5.49
CA ARG A 47 -9.18 4.81 -4.85
C ARG A 47 -9.86 5.79 -5.77
N ASP A 48 -10.66 6.67 -5.17
CA ASP A 48 -11.25 7.83 -5.83
C ASP A 48 -10.65 9.10 -5.24
N VAL A 49 -10.31 10.07 -6.11
CA VAL A 49 -9.62 11.32 -5.73
C VAL A 49 -10.48 12.50 -6.10
N PHE A 50 -10.88 13.28 -5.11
CA PHE A 50 -11.68 14.49 -5.28
C PHE A 50 -10.85 15.74 -5.04
N GLY A 51 -11.15 16.79 -5.81
CA GLY A 51 -10.54 18.11 -5.62
C GLY A 51 -11.16 18.86 -4.44
N LEU A 52 -10.31 19.49 -3.64
CA LEU A 52 -10.69 20.40 -2.57
C LEU A 52 -10.10 21.79 -2.80
N PRO A 53 -10.71 22.86 -2.27
CA PRO A 53 -10.11 24.21 -2.28
C PRO A 53 -8.74 24.25 -1.62
N GLY A 54 -7.86 25.17 -2.00
CA GLY A 54 -6.58 25.40 -1.33
C GLY A 54 -5.51 24.35 -1.63
N ASN A 55 -5.45 23.88 -2.86
CA ASN A 55 -4.43 22.91 -3.34
C ASN A 55 -4.39 21.61 -2.52
N ARG A 56 -5.57 21.09 -2.17
CA ARG A 56 -5.78 19.87 -1.40
C ARG A 56 -6.61 18.87 -2.19
N LEU A 57 -6.54 17.61 -1.77
CA LEU A 57 -7.32 16.53 -2.32
C LEU A 57 -7.99 15.73 -1.18
N LEU A 58 -9.16 15.16 -1.45
CA LEU A 58 -9.74 14.10 -0.63
C LEU A 58 -9.52 12.78 -1.37
N MET A 59 -8.76 11.88 -0.76
CA MET A 59 -8.54 10.53 -1.28
C MET A 59 -9.42 9.55 -0.53
N VAL A 60 -10.25 8.80 -1.26
CA VAL A 60 -11.18 7.81 -0.72
C VAL A 60 -10.72 6.42 -1.13
N ALA A 61 -10.33 5.59 -0.18
CA ALA A 61 -10.05 4.17 -0.41
C ALA A 61 -11.37 3.39 -0.49
N THR A 62 -11.62 2.77 -1.64
CA THR A 62 -12.80 1.94 -1.87
C THR A 62 -12.53 0.48 -1.55
N ASP A 63 -13.60 -0.32 -1.50
CA ASP A 63 -13.49 -1.77 -1.29
C ASP A 63 -13.29 -2.53 -2.62
N ARG A 64 -13.10 -1.81 -3.75
CA ARG A 64 -12.80 -2.44 -5.04
C ARG A 64 -11.56 -3.33 -4.92
N LEU A 65 -11.64 -4.49 -5.55
CA LEU A 65 -10.55 -5.43 -5.69
C LEU A 65 -9.98 -5.32 -7.11
N SER A 66 -8.67 -5.19 -7.23
CA SER A 66 -7.98 -5.25 -8.52
C SER A 66 -6.91 -6.34 -8.49
N ALA A 67 -6.90 -7.19 -9.52
CA ALA A 67 -5.88 -8.19 -9.75
C ALA A 67 -5.53 -8.26 -11.24
N PHE A 68 -4.27 -8.49 -11.59
CA PHE A 68 -3.78 -8.48 -12.97
C PHE A 68 -4.20 -7.22 -13.77
N ASP A 69 -4.16 -6.06 -13.11
CA ASP A 69 -4.56 -4.75 -13.63
C ASP A 69 -6.06 -4.60 -13.97
N VAL A 70 -6.89 -5.59 -13.67
CA VAL A 70 -8.34 -5.57 -13.85
C VAL A 70 -9.05 -5.36 -12.52
N VAL A 71 -10.03 -4.45 -12.49
CA VAL A 71 -10.96 -4.30 -11.36
C VAL A 71 -11.98 -5.42 -11.44
N LEU A 72 -12.10 -6.21 -10.36
CA LEU A 72 -13.04 -7.31 -10.27
C LEU A 72 -14.42 -6.80 -9.81
N PRO A 73 -15.52 -7.47 -10.17
CA PRO A 73 -16.87 -7.02 -9.84
C PRO A 73 -17.17 -7.10 -8.34
N ASP A 74 -16.58 -8.07 -7.64
CA ASP A 74 -16.88 -8.30 -6.23
C ASP A 74 -15.88 -7.56 -5.33
N PRO A 75 -16.34 -6.61 -4.50
CA PRO A 75 -15.48 -5.90 -3.55
C PRO A 75 -15.13 -6.76 -2.33
N ILE A 76 -14.07 -6.39 -1.63
CA ILE A 76 -13.74 -6.96 -0.32
C ILE A 76 -14.25 -6.02 0.78
N PRO A 77 -15.28 -6.43 1.57
CA PRO A 77 -15.87 -5.57 2.60
C PRO A 77 -14.84 -5.05 3.60
N GLY A 78 -14.79 -3.72 3.80
CA GLY A 78 -13.88 -3.06 4.72
C GLY A 78 -12.42 -2.92 4.26
N LYS A 79 -12.09 -3.39 3.04
CA LYS A 79 -10.74 -3.30 2.47
C LYS A 79 -10.20 -1.87 2.50
N GLY A 80 -11.01 -0.91 2.02
CA GLY A 80 -10.59 0.49 1.96
C GLY A 80 -10.28 1.07 3.34
N GLU A 81 -11.08 0.71 4.35
CA GLU A 81 -10.84 1.11 5.73
C GLU A 81 -9.54 0.50 6.26
N MET A 82 -9.34 -0.81 6.12
CA MET A 82 -8.13 -1.51 6.60
C MET A 82 -6.86 -0.93 5.97
N LEU A 83 -6.85 -0.74 4.66
CA LEU A 83 -5.67 -0.20 3.96
C LEU A 83 -5.39 1.26 4.34
N CYS A 84 -6.44 2.08 4.50
CA CYS A 84 -6.30 3.46 4.96
C CYS A 84 -5.68 3.53 6.36
N GLN A 85 -6.12 2.68 7.30
CA GLN A 85 -5.58 2.60 8.66
C GLN A 85 -4.12 2.14 8.67
N ILE A 86 -3.76 1.11 7.89
CA ILE A 86 -2.36 0.64 7.78
C ILE A 86 -1.48 1.77 7.22
N SER A 87 -1.92 2.42 6.15
CA SER A 87 -1.16 3.49 5.51
C SER A 87 -0.95 4.69 6.45
N ASN A 88 -2.00 5.13 7.14
CA ASN A 88 -1.92 6.21 8.12
C ASN A 88 -0.97 5.87 9.28
N PHE A 89 -1.04 4.65 9.82
CA PHE A 89 -0.10 4.19 10.83
C PHE A 89 1.36 4.34 10.36
N TRP A 90 1.67 3.99 9.12
CA TRP A 90 3.02 4.12 8.60
C TRP A 90 3.42 5.56 8.30
N PHE A 91 2.52 6.40 7.78
CA PHE A 91 2.80 7.82 7.59
C PHE A 91 3.19 8.51 8.89
N GLU A 92 2.49 8.21 9.98
CA GLU A 92 2.80 8.75 11.31
C GLU A 92 4.17 8.24 11.82
N ARG A 93 4.41 6.94 11.70
CA ARG A 93 5.63 6.32 12.23
C ARG A 93 6.90 6.70 11.47
N THR A 94 6.78 7.02 10.19
CA THR A 94 7.91 7.38 9.31
C THR A 94 8.08 8.88 9.12
N ALA A 95 7.24 9.72 9.75
CA ALA A 95 7.28 11.18 9.62
C ALA A 95 8.63 11.81 9.99
N HIS A 96 9.42 11.14 10.82
CA HIS A 96 10.78 11.57 11.19
C HIS A 96 11.83 11.26 10.10
N LEU A 97 11.53 10.40 9.14
CA LEU A 97 12.41 10.03 8.01
C LEU A 97 12.20 10.96 6.82
N ILE A 98 10.94 11.25 6.52
CA ILE A 98 10.54 12.09 5.38
C ILE A 98 9.15 12.67 5.62
N PRO A 99 8.86 13.92 5.19
CA PRO A 99 7.51 14.46 5.16
C PRO A 99 6.57 13.59 4.33
N ASN A 100 5.28 13.59 4.69
CA ASN A 100 4.24 12.91 3.92
C ASN A 100 3.15 13.90 3.46
N HIS A 101 2.23 13.43 2.66
CA HIS A 101 1.18 14.24 2.05
C HIS A 101 -0.01 14.57 2.95
N LEU A 102 -0.14 13.94 4.14
CA LEU A 102 -1.29 14.17 5.02
C LEU A 102 -1.36 15.62 5.49
N THR A 103 -2.56 16.18 5.51
CA THR A 103 -2.79 17.51 6.10
C THR A 103 -3.18 17.43 7.57
N HIS A 104 -3.54 16.24 8.06
CA HIS A 104 -4.15 15.99 9.38
C HIS A 104 -5.50 16.71 9.60
N GLU A 105 -6.10 17.25 8.54
CA GLU A 105 -7.44 17.83 8.57
C GLU A 105 -8.49 16.71 8.71
N ALA A 106 -9.48 16.96 9.56
CA ALA A 106 -10.55 15.99 9.76
C ALA A 106 -11.38 15.83 8.47
N VAL A 107 -11.55 14.60 7.99
CA VAL A 107 -12.32 14.32 6.77
C VAL A 107 -13.74 14.89 6.86
N ALA A 108 -14.38 14.81 8.04
CA ALA A 108 -15.72 15.36 8.27
C ALA A 108 -15.87 16.86 7.94
N SER A 109 -14.77 17.64 8.03
CA SER A 109 -14.81 19.09 7.76
C SER A 109 -14.90 19.44 6.27
N VAL A 110 -14.62 18.48 5.39
CA VAL A 110 -14.60 18.69 3.93
C VAL A 110 -15.69 17.89 3.20
N LEU A 111 -16.43 17.05 3.92
CA LEU A 111 -17.51 16.26 3.32
C LEU A 111 -18.75 17.14 3.02
N PRO A 112 -19.44 16.89 1.90
CA PRO A 112 -20.72 17.54 1.60
C PRO A 112 -21.79 17.18 2.65
N ALA A 113 -22.74 18.08 2.85
CA ALA A 113 -23.90 17.81 3.70
C ALA A 113 -24.71 16.61 3.18
N GLY A 114 -25.21 15.78 4.07
CA GLY A 114 -26.09 14.64 3.75
C GLY A 114 -25.40 13.35 3.33
N VAL A 115 -24.04 13.31 3.32
CA VAL A 115 -23.30 12.06 3.12
C VAL A 115 -23.04 11.36 4.44
N ASP A 116 -22.86 10.05 4.40
CA ASP A 116 -22.47 9.24 5.56
C ASP A 116 -21.03 9.58 5.99
N THR A 117 -20.92 10.48 6.95
CA THR A 117 -19.62 10.96 7.45
C THR A 117 -18.79 9.84 8.06
N GLU A 118 -19.40 8.88 8.75
CA GLU A 118 -18.67 7.77 9.37
C GLU A 118 -18.05 6.84 8.32
N LEU A 119 -18.82 6.52 7.28
CA LEU A 119 -18.36 5.72 6.15
C LEU A 119 -17.10 6.30 5.51
N TYR A 120 -17.12 7.62 5.23
CA TYR A 120 -15.99 8.27 4.56
C TYR A 120 -14.83 8.58 5.51
N ALA A 121 -15.08 8.97 6.75
CA ALA A 121 -14.02 9.30 7.71
C ALA A 121 -13.07 8.12 7.99
N ARG A 122 -13.57 6.89 7.88
CA ARG A 122 -12.79 5.68 8.18
C ARG A 122 -11.85 5.24 7.07
N ARG A 123 -12.10 5.67 5.84
CA ARG A 123 -11.42 5.21 4.62
C ARG A 123 -10.84 6.32 3.76
N SER A 124 -10.83 7.54 4.28
CA SER A 124 -10.38 8.71 3.50
C SER A 124 -9.34 9.51 4.25
N VAL A 125 -8.59 10.29 3.49
CA VAL A 125 -7.63 11.26 4.01
C VAL A 125 -7.69 12.55 3.21
N VAL A 126 -7.51 13.69 3.89
CA VAL A 126 -7.27 14.97 3.24
C VAL A 126 -5.77 15.15 3.07
N VAL A 127 -5.34 15.38 1.85
CA VAL A 127 -3.92 15.42 1.50
C VAL A 127 -3.55 16.68 0.73
N LYS A 128 -2.29 17.05 0.79
CA LYS A 128 -1.69 18.07 -0.10
C LYS A 128 -1.73 17.56 -1.53
N LYS A 129 -2.07 18.44 -2.47
CA LYS A 129 -1.90 18.17 -3.89
C LYS A 129 -0.44 18.39 -4.25
N LEU A 130 0.28 17.31 -4.48
CA LEU A 130 1.70 17.34 -4.82
C LEU A 130 1.90 17.13 -6.33
N LYS A 131 3.02 17.57 -6.86
CA LYS A 131 3.47 17.23 -8.22
C LYS A 131 4.08 15.84 -8.18
N PRO A 132 3.48 14.81 -8.79
CA PRO A 132 3.99 13.44 -8.72
C PRO A 132 5.38 13.31 -9.32
N VAL A 133 6.25 12.52 -8.68
CA VAL A 133 7.49 12.05 -9.28
C VAL A 133 7.13 10.86 -10.19
N PRO A 134 7.52 10.87 -11.48
CA PRO A 134 7.07 9.88 -12.47
C PRO A 134 7.85 8.55 -12.38
N VAL A 135 8.03 8.04 -11.16
CA VAL A 135 8.77 6.80 -10.86
C VAL A 135 8.03 6.05 -9.77
N GLU A 136 7.88 4.76 -9.91
CA GLU A 136 7.51 3.87 -8.81
C GLU A 136 8.77 3.48 -8.06
N ALA A 137 8.83 3.83 -6.80
CA ALA A 137 9.99 3.61 -5.94
C ALA A 137 9.83 2.30 -5.17
N ILE A 138 10.57 1.27 -5.57
CA ILE A 138 10.45 -0.07 -4.99
C ILE A 138 11.71 -0.41 -4.21
N ALA A 139 11.54 -0.83 -2.95
CA ALA A 139 12.59 -1.47 -2.15
C ALA A 139 12.33 -2.97 -2.05
N ARG A 140 13.38 -3.77 -2.20
CA ARG A 140 13.32 -5.23 -2.04
C ARG A 140 14.37 -5.69 -1.03
N GLY A 141 13.94 -6.42 -0.01
CA GLY A 141 14.82 -7.13 0.90
C GLY A 141 14.88 -8.63 0.61
N TYR A 142 14.00 -9.12 -0.26
CA TYR A 142 13.88 -10.52 -0.66
C TYR A 142 13.71 -10.62 -2.19
N LEU A 143 14.19 -11.72 -2.75
CA LEU A 143 14.19 -11.95 -4.20
C LEU A 143 12.90 -12.63 -4.65
N ILE A 144 11.90 -11.85 -5.06
CA ILE A 144 10.55 -12.33 -5.43
C ILE A 144 9.94 -11.51 -6.58
N GLY A 145 8.88 -12.00 -7.18
CA GLY A 145 8.09 -11.30 -8.20
C GLY A 145 8.88 -10.98 -9.46
N SER A 146 8.80 -9.74 -9.97
CA SER A 146 9.55 -9.31 -11.15
C SER A 146 11.07 -9.36 -10.92
N GLY A 147 11.53 -9.04 -9.70
CA GLY A 147 12.94 -9.13 -9.36
C GLY A 147 13.49 -10.56 -9.47
N TRP A 148 12.72 -11.58 -9.03
CA TRP A 148 13.10 -12.97 -9.22
C TRP A 148 13.18 -13.36 -10.70
N LYS A 149 12.21 -12.95 -11.51
CA LYS A 149 12.21 -13.22 -12.96
C LYS A 149 13.42 -12.59 -13.67
N ASP A 150 13.76 -11.33 -13.32
CA ASP A 150 14.93 -10.65 -13.86
C ASP A 150 16.23 -11.34 -13.46
N TYR A 151 16.37 -11.71 -12.19
CA TYR A 151 17.53 -12.44 -11.69
C TYR A 151 17.72 -13.80 -12.37
N GLN A 152 16.67 -14.57 -12.55
CA GLN A 152 16.74 -15.86 -13.27
C GLN A 152 17.24 -15.69 -14.70
N ARG A 153 16.87 -14.59 -15.35
CA ARG A 153 17.23 -14.31 -16.74
C ARG A 153 18.65 -13.75 -16.90
N THR A 154 19.10 -12.92 -15.96
CA THR A 154 20.29 -12.07 -16.16
C THR A 154 21.31 -12.11 -15.01
N GLY A 155 20.97 -12.68 -13.86
CA GLY A 155 21.76 -12.55 -12.63
C GLY A 155 21.66 -11.15 -11.99
N GLN A 156 20.82 -10.26 -12.53
CA GLN A 156 20.70 -8.87 -12.11
C GLN A 156 19.24 -8.49 -11.86
N VAL A 157 19.04 -7.43 -11.08
CA VAL A 157 17.74 -6.76 -10.90
C VAL A 157 17.97 -5.26 -11.05
N CYS A 158 17.30 -4.60 -12.00
CA CYS A 158 17.47 -3.17 -12.29
C CYS A 158 18.93 -2.74 -12.49
N GLY A 159 19.77 -3.60 -13.14
CA GLY A 159 21.20 -3.35 -13.34
C GLY A 159 22.08 -3.68 -12.13
N ILE A 160 21.51 -4.05 -10.98
CA ILE A 160 22.27 -4.47 -9.80
C ILE A 160 22.62 -5.95 -9.93
N THR A 161 23.91 -6.28 -10.01
CA THR A 161 24.39 -7.67 -10.01
C THR A 161 24.23 -8.28 -8.61
N LEU A 162 23.54 -9.40 -8.51
CA LEU A 162 23.33 -10.12 -7.27
C LEU A 162 24.24 -11.35 -7.17
N PRO A 163 24.50 -11.87 -5.95
CA PRO A 163 25.25 -13.10 -5.77
C PRO A 163 24.63 -14.26 -6.57
N THR A 164 25.48 -15.15 -7.07
CA THR A 164 25.03 -16.35 -7.81
C THR A 164 24.42 -17.38 -6.85
N GLY A 165 23.44 -18.15 -7.34
CA GLY A 165 22.84 -19.24 -6.59
C GLY A 165 21.71 -18.83 -5.61
N LEU A 166 21.28 -17.57 -5.65
CA LEU A 166 20.11 -17.15 -4.88
C LEU A 166 18.85 -17.89 -5.36
N ARG A 167 17.99 -18.24 -4.42
CA ARG A 167 16.72 -18.93 -4.65
C ARG A 167 15.54 -17.96 -4.54
N GLN A 168 14.40 -18.37 -5.03
CA GLN A 168 13.17 -17.62 -4.87
C GLN A 168 12.87 -17.35 -3.38
N ALA A 169 12.39 -16.15 -3.10
CA ALA A 169 12.10 -15.66 -1.74
C ALA A 169 13.32 -15.63 -0.79
N GLU A 170 14.55 -15.79 -1.29
CA GLU A 170 15.74 -15.65 -0.45
C GLU A 170 15.97 -14.21 -0.03
N ILE A 171 16.41 -14.01 1.21
CA ILE A 171 16.79 -12.71 1.74
C ILE A 171 18.02 -12.18 0.99
N LEU A 172 17.99 -10.92 0.61
CA LEU A 172 19.14 -10.26 0.00
C LEU A 172 20.15 -9.84 1.08
N PRO A 173 21.47 -9.79 0.75
CA PRO A 173 22.50 -9.34 1.69
C PRO A 173 22.19 -7.96 2.28
N GLU A 174 21.61 -7.07 1.46
CA GLU A 174 21.06 -5.77 1.85
C GLU A 174 19.82 -5.44 1.00
N PRO A 175 18.92 -4.61 1.50
CA PRO A 175 17.81 -4.13 0.69
C PRO A 175 18.28 -3.30 -0.49
N ILE A 176 17.72 -3.56 -1.67
CA ILE A 176 18.05 -2.88 -2.93
C ILE A 176 16.90 -1.99 -3.39
N PHE A 177 17.23 -0.91 -4.06
CA PHE A 177 16.29 -0.02 -4.75
C PHE A 177 16.10 -0.49 -6.19
N THR A 178 14.89 -0.87 -6.55
CA THR A 178 14.55 -1.47 -7.85
C THR A 178 13.36 -0.74 -8.48
N PRO A 179 13.57 0.48 -8.98
CA PRO A 179 12.48 1.32 -9.49
C PRO A 179 11.82 0.73 -10.73
N SER A 180 10.58 1.15 -10.98
CA SER A 180 9.90 0.92 -12.25
C SER A 180 9.37 2.22 -12.85
N THR A 181 9.13 2.21 -14.15
CA THR A 181 8.42 3.30 -14.82
C THR A 181 6.97 3.33 -14.34
N LYS A 182 6.37 4.51 -14.33
CA LYS A 182 4.91 4.65 -14.31
C LYS A 182 4.41 4.52 -15.75
N ALA A 183 3.95 3.34 -16.10
CA ALA A 183 3.44 3.09 -17.44
C ALA A 183 2.16 3.90 -17.72
N ALA A 184 1.95 4.24 -19.00
CA ALA A 184 0.67 4.80 -19.43
C ALA A 184 -0.47 3.78 -19.22
N PRO A 185 -1.73 4.22 -19.04
CA PRO A 185 -2.87 3.33 -18.92
C PRO A 185 -2.91 2.28 -20.02
N GLY A 186 -2.93 0.99 -19.66
CA GLY A 186 -2.92 -0.14 -20.60
C GLY A 186 -1.54 -0.73 -20.91
N SER A 187 -0.47 -0.17 -20.37
CA SER A 187 0.88 -0.75 -20.39
C SER A 187 1.27 -1.26 -19.01
N HIS A 188 2.24 -2.16 -18.94
CA HIS A 188 2.77 -2.67 -17.67
C HIS A 188 3.99 -1.84 -17.22
N ASP A 189 4.13 -1.68 -15.91
CA ASP A 189 5.30 -1.06 -15.31
C ASP A 189 6.54 -1.95 -15.55
N GLU A 190 7.62 -1.35 -16.03
CA GLU A 190 8.87 -2.06 -16.33
C GLU A 190 9.94 -1.69 -15.31
N ASN A 191 10.66 -2.71 -14.80
CA ASN A 191 11.83 -2.50 -13.97
C ASN A 191 12.89 -1.73 -14.77
N VAL A 192 13.41 -0.64 -14.20
CA VAL A 192 14.43 0.20 -14.82
C VAL A 192 15.65 0.36 -13.90
N SER A 193 16.79 0.71 -14.47
CA SER A 193 18.00 0.95 -13.66
C SER A 193 17.90 2.30 -12.92
N PHE A 194 18.73 2.47 -11.88
CA PHE A 194 18.87 3.74 -11.19
C PHE A 194 19.33 4.87 -12.14
N GLU A 195 20.22 4.56 -13.08
CA GLU A 195 20.69 5.52 -14.10
C GLU A 195 19.55 6.01 -14.99
N SER A 196 18.59 5.14 -15.32
CA SER A 196 17.39 5.53 -16.07
C SER A 196 16.53 6.52 -15.27
N VAL A 197 16.42 6.31 -13.95
CA VAL A 197 15.73 7.25 -13.06
C VAL A 197 16.48 8.59 -12.99
N VAL A 198 17.81 8.56 -12.85
CA VAL A 198 18.67 9.77 -12.88
C VAL A 198 18.45 10.54 -14.17
N HIS A 199 18.36 9.86 -15.30
CA HIS A 199 18.10 10.50 -16.59
C HIS A 199 16.70 11.15 -16.64
N ALA A 200 15.70 10.52 -16.05
CA ALA A 200 14.32 10.99 -16.10
C ALA A 200 14.04 12.17 -15.16
N ILE A 201 14.61 12.20 -13.95
CA ILE A 201 14.26 13.17 -12.91
C ILE A 201 15.46 13.94 -12.31
N GLY A 202 16.68 13.70 -12.80
CA GLY A 202 17.91 14.31 -12.31
C GLY A 202 18.51 13.58 -11.11
N ALA A 203 19.84 13.69 -10.95
CA ALA A 203 20.61 12.92 -9.98
C ALA A 203 20.23 13.23 -8.51
N ASP A 204 20.02 14.50 -8.18
CA ASP A 204 19.64 14.90 -6.82
C ASP A 204 18.30 14.28 -6.40
N LEU A 205 17.26 14.47 -7.19
CA LEU A 205 15.93 13.95 -6.87
C LEU A 205 15.93 12.42 -6.88
N ALA A 206 16.59 11.78 -7.84
CA ALA A 206 16.72 10.32 -7.90
C ALA A 206 17.37 9.74 -6.64
N THR A 207 18.43 10.39 -6.16
CA THR A 207 19.15 10.00 -4.93
C THR A 207 18.25 10.15 -3.71
N ARG A 208 17.56 11.28 -3.57
CA ARG A 208 16.61 11.53 -2.46
C ARG A 208 15.47 10.50 -2.44
N VAL A 209 14.90 10.15 -3.59
CA VAL A 209 13.85 9.13 -3.71
C VAL A 209 14.37 7.76 -3.31
N ARG A 210 15.54 7.34 -3.82
CA ARG A 210 16.16 6.06 -3.46
C ARG A 210 16.42 5.96 -1.96
N ASP A 211 17.07 6.98 -1.40
CA ASP A 211 17.52 6.95 -0.01
C ASP A 211 16.31 6.98 0.96
N ALA A 212 15.28 7.77 0.67
CA ALA A 212 14.02 7.77 1.42
C ALA A 212 13.31 6.40 1.33
N THR A 213 13.25 5.80 0.14
CA THR A 213 12.64 4.49 -0.06
C THR A 213 13.32 3.41 0.78
N LEU A 214 14.64 3.36 0.75
CA LEU A 214 15.41 2.38 1.52
C LEU A 214 15.33 2.64 3.04
N ALA A 215 15.32 3.90 3.47
CA ALA A 215 15.16 4.26 4.88
C ALA A 215 13.79 3.83 5.43
N ILE A 216 12.71 4.14 4.70
CA ILE A 216 11.36 3.70 5.05
C ILE A 216 11.29 2.17 5.10
N TYR A 217 11.82 1.48 4.09
CA TYR A 217 11.79 0.02 4.04
C TYR A 217 12.50 -0.60 5.25
N ARG A 218 13.74 -0.18 5.56
CA ARG A 218 14.50 -0.73 6.69
C ARG A 218 13.77 -0.53 8.02
N PHE A 219 13.25 0.68 8.26
CA PHE A 219 12.48 1.00 9.45
C PHE A 219 11.23 0.13 9.59
N ALA A 220 10.48 -0.02 8.49
CA ALA A 220 9.26 -0.81 8.48
C ALA A 220 9.53 -2.32 8.62
N ALA A 221 10.56 -2.84 7.95
CA ALA A 221 10.95 -4.24 8.02
C ALA A 221 11.36 -4.64 9.45
N GLU A 222 12.11 -3.78 10.15
CA GLU A 222 12.48 -4.01 11.56
C GLU A 222 11.24 -4.03 12.48
N HIS A 223 10.30 -3.11 12.30
CA HIS A 223 9.05 -3.08 13.07
C HIS A 223 8.21 -4.33 12.81
N ALA A 224 7.99 -4.68 11.53
CA ALA A 224 7.17 -5.80 11.12
C ALA A 224 7.76 -7.15 11.59
N ALA A 225 9.09 -7.31 11.56
CA ALA A 225 9.77 -8.52 12.02
C ALA A 225 9.48 -8.81 13.51
N LYS A 226 9.46 -7.79 14.36
CA LYS A 226 9.10 -7.89 15.79
C LYS A 226 7.65 -8.35 16.01
N ARG A 227 6.81 -8.30 14.95
CA ARG A 227 5.38 -8.64 14.95
C ARG A 227 5.08 -9.89 14.11
N GLY A 228 6.12 -10.64 13.76
CA GLY A 228 6.00 -11.91 13.00
C GLY A 228 5.61 -11.70 11.54
N ILE A 229 5.89 -10.53 10.96
CA ILE A 229 5.66 -10.22 9.55
C ILE A 229 6.98 -9.90 8.86
N ILE A 230 7.23 -10.53 7.72
CA ILE A 230 8.30 -10.20 6.79
C ILE A 230 7.74 -9.26 5.73
N ILE A 231 8.34 -8.09 5.55
CA ILE A 231 8.10 -7.23 4.39
C ILE A 231 9.11 -7.60 3.32
N ALA A 232 8.69 -8.32 2.28
CA ALA A 232 9.60 -8.79 1.24
C ALA A 232 10.01 -7.67 0.29
N ASP A 233 9.05 -6.89 -0.14
CA ASP A 233 9.23 -5.67 -0.94
C ASP A 233 8.09 -4.69 -0.66
N THR A 234 8.30 -3.45 -1.04
CA THR A 234 7.28 -2.40 -0.99
C THR A 234 7.45 -1.43 -2.16
N LYS A 235 6.33 -0.94 -2.66
CA LYS A 235 6.24 0.12 -3.65
C LYS A 235 5.76 1.40 -2.98
N LEU A 236 6.48 2.50 -3.19
CA LEU A 236 6.18 3.83 -2.68
C LEU A 236 6.04 4.82 -3.84
N GLU A 237 5.23 5.84 -3.63
CA GLU A 237 5.10 6.98 -4.53
C GLU A 237 5.54 8.25 -3.82
N PHE A 238 6.13 9.16 -4.60
CA PHE A 238 6.62 10.44 -4.11
C PHE A 238 6.08 11.61 -4.91
N GLY A 239 6.03 12.76 -4.28
CA GLY A 239 5.66 14.01 -4.93
C GLY A 239 6.42 15.19 -4.34
N LEU A 240 6.46 16.29 -5.09
CA LEU A 240 7.06 17.56 -4.68
C LEU A 240 5.96 18.56 -4.36
N ASP A 241 6.13 19.29 -3.27
CA ASP A 241 5.32 20.49 -3.01
C ASP A 241 5.85 21.70 -3.82
N ASP A 242 5.17 22.84 -3.69
CA ASP A 242 5.53 24.07 -4.43
C ASP A 242 6.91 24.64 -4.03
N ALA A 243 7.45 24.24 -2.86
CA ALA A 243 8.80 24.58 -2.40
C ALA A 243 9.88 23.59 -2.88
N GLY A 244 9.49 22.53 -3.61
CA GLY A 244 10.38 21.47 -4.05
C GLY A 244 10.76 20.45 -2.95
N THR A 245 10.02 20.45 -1.84
CA THR A 245 10.20 19.45 -0.77
C THR A 245 9.63 18.11 -1.24
N LEU A 246 10.43 17.05 -1.06
CA LEU A 246 10.01 15.69 -1.38
C LEU A 246 9.13 15.13 -0.26
N HIS A 247 7.97 14.61 -0.64
CA HIS A 247 7.02 13.94 0.24
C HIS A 247 6.75 12.52 -0.23
N VAL A 248 6.63 11.56 0.69
CA VAL A 248 5.98 10.28 0.37
C VAL A 248 4.48 10.50 0.31
N MET A 249 3.81 9.86 -0.67
CA MET A 249 2.38 10.06 -0.93
C MET A 249 1.67 8.77 -1.32
N ASP A 250 0.37 8.88 -1.61
CA ASP A 250 -0.56 7.84 -2.04
C ASP A 250 -0.86 6.84 -0.92
N GLU A 251 -0.35 5.63 -0.99
CA GLU A 251 -0.39 4.65 0.10
C GLU A 251 1.01 4.10 0.35
N MET A 252 1.25 3.60 1.56
CA MET A 252 2.51 2.99 1.87
C MET A 252 2.38 1.79 2.78
N LEU A 253 3.19 0.74 2.49
CA LEU A 253 3.36 -0.41 3.37
C LEU A 253 2.03 -1.08 3.74
N THR A 254 1.16 -1.23 2.74
CA THR A 254 -0.11 -1.97 2.83
C THR A 254 0.02 -3.32 2.11
N PRO A 255 -0.86 -4.29 2.36
CA PRO A 255 -0.90 -5.51 1.58
C PRO A 255 -1.15 -5.31 0.06
N ASP A 256 -1.62 -4.13 -0.37
CA ASP A 256 -1.78 -3.80 -1.79
C ASP A 256 -0.50 -3.27 -2.44
N SER A 257 0.32 -2.55 -1.68
CA SER A 257 1.58 -1.95 -2.15
C SER A 257 2.83 -2.75 -1.78
N SER A 258 2.70 -3.80 -0.95
CA SER A 258 3.81 -4.56 -0.38
C SER A 258 3.50 -6.05 -0.34
N ARG A 259 4.54 -6.90 -0.37
CA ARG A 259 4.41 -8.32 -0.04
C ARG A 259 4.72 -8.54 1.42
N PHE A 260 3.71 -8.95 2.18
CA PHE A 260 3.82 -9.32 3.58
C PHE A 260 3.71 -10.83 3.73
N TRP A 261 4.68 -11.45 4.37
CA TRP A 261 4.69 -12.88 4.64
C TRP A 261 4.65 -13.17 6.13
N PRO A 262 3.89 -14.18 6.58
CA PRO A 262 4.00 -14.68 7.94
C PRO A 262 5.41 -15.25 8.17
N ALA A 263 6.10 -14.79 9.22
CA ALA A 263 7.47 -15.22 9.50
C ALA A 263 7.56 -16.71 9.89
N ASP A 264 6.50 -17.25 10.49
CA ASP A 264 6.41 -18.64 10.96
C ASP A 264 6.25 -19.67 9.83
N SER A 265 5.73 -19.26 8.68
CA SER A 265 5.51 -20.10 7.50
C SER A 265 6.41 -19.75 6.32
N TYR A 266 7.35 -18.82 6.50
CA TYR A 266 8.31 -18.44 5.46
C TYR A 266 9.30 -19.56 5.16
N GLN A 267 9.47 -19.84 3.86
CA GLN A 267 10.43 -20.80 3.33
C GLN A 267 11.10 -20.27 2.08
N VAL A 268 12.41 -20.46 1.98
CA VAL A 268 13.19 -20.14 0.78
C VAL A 268 13.00 -21.21 -0.29
N GLY A 269 12.94 -20.79 -1.55
CA GLY A 269 12.81 -21.68 -2.71
C GLY A 269 11.38 -21.84 -3.23
N ILE A 270 10.38 -21.30 -2.53
CA ILE A 270 8.97 -21.29 -2.93
C ILE A 270 8.40 -19.87 -2.85
N SER A 271 7.19 -19.67 -3.37
CA SER A 271 6.43 -18.44 -3.08
C SER A 271 5.78 -18.58 -1.71
N PRO A 272 6.18 -17.78 -0.71
CA PRO A 272 5.61 -17.90 0.63
C PRO A 272 4.11 -17.53 0.64
N PRO A 273 3.33 -18.07 1.61
CA PRO A 273 2.01 -17.54 1.92
C PRO A 273 2.07 -16.02 2.17
N SER A 274 1.05 -15.28 1.77
CA SER A 274 1.08 -13.83 1.83
C SER A 274 -0.19 -13.26 2.47
N TYR A 275 -0.07 -12.08 3.10
CA TYR A 275 -1.20 -11.28 3.57
C TYR A 275 -1.87 -10.46 2.45
N ASP A 276 -1.37 -10.55 1.22
CA ASP A 276 -1.90 -9.87 0.05
C ASP A 276 -3.04 -10.65 -0.63
N LYS A 277 -3.29 -10.31 -1.88
CA LYS A 277 -4.33 -10.91 -2.73
C LYS A 277 -4.00 -12.34 -3.23
N GLN A 278 -3.16 -13.11 -2.53
CA GLN A 278 -2.73 -14.42 -3.04
C GLN A 278 -3.91 -15.37 -3.22
N PHE A 279 -4.84 -15.42 -2.27
CA PHE A 279 -6.06 -16.23 -2.42
C PHE A 279 -6.86 -15.88 -3.67
N VAL A 280 -6.96 -14.59 -3.97
CA VAL A 280 -7.64 -14.11 -5.19
C VAL A 280 -6.85 -14.52 -6.43
N ARG A 281 -5.53 -14.31 -6.44
CA ARG A 281 -4.70 -14.70 -7.58
C ARG A 281 -4.74 -16.19 -7.83
N ASP A 282 -4.60 -17.01 -6.79
CA ASP A 282 -4.64 -18.47 -6.88
C ASP A 282 -5.99 -18.93 -7.46
N TYR A 283 -7.10 -18.35 -7.00
CA TYR A 283 -8.42 -18.62 -7.57
C TYR A 283 -8.49 -18.23 -9.05
N LEU A 284 -8.06 -17.01 -9.40
CA LEU A 284 -8.11 -16.52 -10.79
C LEU A 284 -7.25 -17.35 -11.75
N GLU A 285 -6.13 -17.92 -11.26
CA GLU A 285 -5.27 -18.81 -12.05
C GLU A 285 -5.92 -20.18 -12.31
N THR A 286 -6.98 -20.57 -11.59
CA THR A 286 -7.76 -21.79 -11.87
C THR A 286 -8.79 -21.59 -12.99
N LEU A 287 -9.02 -20.33 -13.41
CA LEU A 287 -10.02 -19.99 -14.41
C LEU A 287 -9.40 -19.88 -15.81
N ASP A 288 -10.17 -20.24 -16.81
CA ASP A 288 -9.86 -19.92 -18.22
C ASP A 288 -10.24 -18.46 -18.48
N TRP A 289 -9.39 -17.54 -18.01
CA TRP A 289 -9.57 -16.10 -18.15
C TRP A 289 -8.30 -15.44 -18.66
N SER A 290 -8.42 -14.65 -19.70
CA SER A 290 -7.29 -13.99 -20.40
C SER A 290 -6.66 -12.81 -19.63
N LYS A 291 -7.06 -12.57 -18.38
CA LYS A 291 -6.59 -11.44 -17.52
C LYS A 291 -6.92 -10.07 -18.12
N THR A 292 -8.02 -9.99 -18.86
CA THR A 292 -8.54 -8.74 -19.44
C THR A 292 -9.95 -8.47 -18.91
N ALA A 293 -10.39 -7.21 -18.96
CA ALA A 293 -11.75 -6.82 -18.55
C ALA A 293 -12.80 -7.41 -19.52
N PRO A 294 -13.99 -7.81 -19.03
CA PRO A 294 -14.42 -7.77 -17.62
C PRO A 294 -13.76 -8.86 -16.75
N GLY A 295 -13.51 -8.54 -15.48
CA GLY A 295 -13.03 -9.52 -14.50
C GLY A 295 -14.11 -10.54 -14.14
N PRO A 296 -13.73 -11.79 -13.78
CA PRO A 296 -14.67 -12.80 -13.30
C PRO A 296 -15.13 -12.49 -11.86
N ASN A 297 -16.26 -13.08 -11.47
CA ASN A 297 -16.73 -13.03 -10.09
C ASN A 297 -15.81 -13.85 -9.17
N VAL A 298 -15.69 -13.39 -7.93
CA VAL A 298 -14.88 -14.02 -6.89
C VAL A 298 -15.78 -14.70 -5.85
N PRO A 299 -15.60 -15.99 -5.54
CA PRO A 299 -16.41 -16.67 -4.54
C PRO A 299 -16.33 -16.00 -3.16
N ALA A 300 -17.45 -16.00 -2.43
CA ALA A 300 -17.53 -15.42 -1.10
C ALA A 300 -16.47 -15.97 -0.13
N SER A 301 -16.10 -17.25 -0.23
CA SER A 301 -15.06 -17.87 0.58
C SER A 301 -13.68 -17.27 0.31
N VAL A 302 -13.37 -16.91 -0.94
CA VAL A 302 -12.10 -16.28 -1.33
C VAL A 302 -12.07 -14.82 -0.86
N ILE A 303 -13.19 -14.11 -0.97
CA ILE A 303 -13.35 -12.73 -0.47
C ILE A 303 -13.11 -12.71 1.04
N GLU A 304 -13.77 -13.60 1.80
CA GLU A 304 -13.65 -13.64 3.27
C GLU A 304 -12.22 -14.04 3.71
N ALA A 305 -11.60 -15.02 3.05
CA ALA A 305 -10.21 -15.40 3.34
C ALA A 305 -9.25 -14.22 3.10
N THR A 306 -9.45 -13.47 2.01
CA THR A 306 -8.62 -12.29 1.71
C THR A 306 -8.87 -11.17 2.71
N ARG A 307 -10.13 -10.91 3.06
CA ARG A 307 -10.51 -9.95 4.10
C ARG A 307 -9.86 -10.27 5.44
N ALA A 308 -9.91 -11.54 5.86
CA ALA A 308 -9.29 -11.99 7.11
C ALA A 308 -7.77 -11.73 7.12
N LYS A 309 -7.08 -11.88 5.98
CA LYS A 309 -5.65 -11.57 5.86
C LYS A 309 -5.35 -10.08 5.99
N TYR A 310 -6.17 -9.21 5.41
CA TYR A 310 -6.01 -7.77 5.60
C TYR A 310 -6.24 -7.34 7.06
N ALA A 311 -7.27 -7.89 7.71
CA ALA A 311 -7.54 -7.62 9.12
C ALA A 311 -6.41 -8.15 10.03
N GLU A 312 -5.87 -9.34 9.76
CA GLU A 312 -4.72 -9.90 10.47
C GLU A 312 -3.47 -9.02 10.32
N ALA A 313 -3.19 -8.53 9.10
CA ALA A 313 -2.07 -7.63 8.86
C ALA A 313 -2.22 -6.31 9.64
N LEU A 314 -3.41 -5.70 9.63
CA LEU A 314 -3.70 -4.48 10.37
C LEU A 314 -3.51 -4.68 11.89
N LEU A 315 -4.06 -5.77 12.42
CA LEU A 315 -3.92 -6.10 13.84
C LEU A 315 -2.44 -6.30 14.22
N ARG A 316 -1.72 -7.12 13.48
CA ARG A 316 -0.31 -7.41 13.80
C ARG A 316 0.58 -6.18 13.68
N LEU A 317 0.42 -5.36 12.63
CA LEU A 317 1.28 -4.20 12.38
C LEU A 317 0.97 -3.03 13.31
N ALA A 318 -0.32 -2.73 13.53
CA ALA A 318 -0.77 -1.49 14.13
C ALA A 318 -1.54 -1.65 15.45
N ASP A 319 -1.82 -2.88 15.90
CA ASP A 319 -2.68 -3.19 17.06
C ASP A 319 -4.12 -2.64 16.92
N ILE A 320 -4.63 -2.57 15.68
CA ILE A 320 -5.98 -2.07 15.35
C ILE A 320 -6.87 -3.26 15.01
N HIS A 321 -8.02 -3.33 15.70
CA HIS A 321 -9.10 -4.30 15.43
C HIS A 321 -10.20 -3.66 14.58
N ILE A 322 -10.65 -4.38 13.56
CA ILE A 322 -11.80 -4.00 12.70
C ILE A 322 -12.83 -5.12 12.70
#